data_e969fd3125e7cc0cf58ca86647513070
#
_entry.id   e969fd3125e7cc0cf58ca86647513070
#
_cell.length_a   1.000
_cell.length_b   1.000
_cell.length_c   1.000
_cell.angle_alpha   90.00
_cell.angle_beta   90.00
_cell.angle_gamma   90.00
#
_symmetry.space_group_name_H-M   'P 1'
#
loop_
_entity.id
_entity.type
_entity.pdbx_description
1 polymer ?
#
loop_
_entity_poly.entity_id
_entity_poly.type
_entity_poly.pdbx_seq_one_letter_code
_entity_poly.pdbx_strand_id
1 'polypeptide(L)'
;SSDLQGAMIYPQEWTGGVAFTRYGTMAIGISPGNIDWGKRAIAHELTHLVIHQITLNPYNSLPVWLDEGLAMRSEGLLDPQFSTALAEAIASDSLISVQSLSSPFSAYSDEAILSYAESHSLVEYLFAGYGQAKMAQLLAVFREGSGYDQALESVYGFDMDGLDSLWREYVADKYQSVVGA
;
A
#
# COMPACT_ATOMS: atom_id res chain seq x y z
N SER A 1 2.80 25.32 -15.53
CA SER A 1 2.94 23.85 -15.44
C SER A 1 4.38 23.40 -15.19
N SER A 2 5.40 24.20 -15.52
CA SER A 2 6.82 23.89 -15.27
C SER A 2 7.25 23.95 -13.80
N ASP A 3 6.54 24.69 -12.97
CA ASP A 3 6.94 24.92 -11.57
C ASP A 3 6.54 23.78 -10.62
N LEU A 4 5.48 23.03 -10.97
CA LEU A 4 5.08 21.80 -10.24
C LEU A 4 6.01 20.62 -10.56
N GLN A 5 6.51 20.52 -11.80
CA GLN A 5 7.46 19.46 -12.19
C GLN A 5 8.84 19.61 -11.50
N GLY A 6 9.26 20.84 -11.20
CA GLY A 6 10.53 21.09 -10.50
C GLY A 6 10.51 20.76 -9.01
N ALA A 7 9.33 20.68 -8.39
CA ALA A 7 9.18 20.32 -6.98
C ALA A 7 9.02 18.80 -6.76
N MET A 8 8.74 18.04 -7.80
CA MET A 8 8.62 16.57 -7.77
C MET A 8 9.99 15.96 -7.98
N ILE A 9 10.62 15.51 -6.91
CA ILE A 9 11.92 14.80 -7.00
C ILE A 9 11.75 13.43 -7.67
N TYR A 10 10.54 12.85 -7.71
CA TYR A 10 10.17 11.66 -8.49
C TYR A 10 8.67 11.72 -8.85
N PRO A 11 8.26 12.36 -9.96
CA PRO A 11 6.89 12.24 -10.40
C PRO A 11 6.71 10.84 -11.02
N GLN A 12 5.98 9.98 -10.36
CA GLN A 12 5.36 8.88 -11.07
C GLN A 12 4.18 9.49 -11.84
N GLU A 13 4.36 9.66 -13.15
CA GLU A 13 3.46 10.44 -14.04
C GLU A 13 2.00 9.92 -14.09
N TRP A 14 1.74 8.75 -13.52
CA TRP A 14 0.45 8.05 -13.54
C TRP A 14 -0.37 8.20 -12.26
N THR A 15 0.19 8.69 -11.17
CA THR A 15 -0.56 8.88 -9.93
C THR A 15 -1.42 10.14 -9.92
N GLY A 16 -1.08 11.16 -10.70
CA GLY A 16 -1.83 12.42 -10.78
C GLY A 16 -2.00 13.18 -9.46
N GLY A 17 -1.50 12.62 -8.36
CA GLY A 17 -1.47 13.19 -7.01
C GLY A 17 -0.11 13.00 -6.35
N VAL A 18 0.18 13.79 -5.34
CA VAL A 18 1.36 13.66 -4.50
C VAL A 18 1.11 14.23 -3.11
N ALA A 19 1.47 13.47 -2.07
CA ALA A 19 1.50 13.93 -0.69
C ALA A 19 2.91 14.42 -0.31
N PHE A 20 3.00 15.63 0.17
CA PHE A 20 4.21 16.18 0.79
C PHE A 20 4.10 16.03 2.30
N THR A 21 4.29 14.81 2.79
CA THR A 21 4.04 14.41 4.18
C THR A 21 4.79 15.28 5.19
N ARG A 22 6.04 15.67 4.89
CA ARG A 22 6.83 16.58 5.70
C ARG A 22 6.19 17.96 5.91
N TYR A 23 5.38 18.42 4.95
CA TYR A 23 4.74 19.74 4.97
C TYR A 23 3.25 19.67 5.27
N GLY A 24 2.67 18.48 5.45
CA GLY A 24 1.25 18.30 5.65
C GLY A 24 0.40 18.80 4.49
N THR A 25 0.92 18.72 3.26
CA THR A 25 0.30 19.29 2.05
C THR A 25 0.23 18.23 0.95
N MET A 26 -0.79 18.29 0.13
CA MET A 26 -0.91 17.45 -1.07
C MET A 26 -1.24 18.30 -2.30
N ALA A 27 -0.91 17.79 -3.50
CA ALA A 27 -1.28 18.39 -4.78
C ALA A 27 -1.87 17.31 -5.68
N ILE A 28 -3.04 17.57 -6.26
CA ILE A 28 -3.75 16.63 -7.13
C ILE A 28 -4.23 17.35 -8.38
N GLY A 29 -3.91 16.79 -9.55
CA GLY A 29 -4.34 17.30 -10.84
C GLY A 29 -5.68 16.69 -11.25
N ILE A 30 -6.80 17.37 -11.03
CA ILE A 30 -8.13 16.88 -11.37
C ILE A 30 -8.61 17.54 -12.66
N SER A 31 -8.93 16.75 -13.68
CA SER A 31 -9.61 17.23 -14.87
C SER A 31 -11.15 17.21 -14.68
N PRO A 32 -11.90 18.15 -15.27
CA PRO A 32 -13.36 18.24 -15.08
C PRO A 32 -14.14 16.98 -15.47
N GLY A 33 -13.60 16.16 -16.37
CA GLY A 33 -14.22 14.90 -16.79
C GLY A 33 -13.92 13.71 -15.88
N ASN A 34 -13.10 13.86 -14.82
CA ASN A 34 -12.57 12.75 -14.04
C ASN A 34 -12.70 12.98 -12.51
N ILE A 35 -13.85 13.51 -12.08
CA ILE A 35 -14.08 13.90 -10.69
C ILE A 35 -14.03 12.71 -9.72
N ASP A 36 -14.54 11.55 -10.12
CA ASP A 36 -14.57 10.37 -9.23
C ASP A 36 -13.17 9.78 -9.02
N TRP A 37 -12.33 9.82 -10.05
CA TRP A 37 -10.90 9.55 -9.88
C TRP A 37 -10.26 10.55 -8.92
N GLY A 38 -10.54 11.84 -9.07
CA GLY A 38 -10.02 12.88 -8.18
C GLY A 38 -10.39 12.68 -6.72
N LYS A 39 -11.61 12.21 -6.42
CA LYS A 39 -12.02 11.88 -5.04
C LYS A 39 -11.20 10.72 -4.46
N ARG A 40 -10.95 9.67 -5.26
CA ARG A 40 -10.12 8.55 -4.84
C ARG A 40 -8.68 9.00 -4.58
N ALA A 41 -8.10 9.77 -5.51
CA ALA A 41 -6.76 10.33 -5.33
C ALA A 41 -6.65 11.22 -4.08
N ILE A 42 -7.69 12.01 -3.74
CA ILE A 42 -7.72 12.78 -2.49
C ILE A 42 -7.67 11.83 -1.28
N ALA A 43 -8.46 10.76 -1.27
CA ALA A 43 -8.47 9.80 -0.16
C ALA A 43 -7.10 9.12 -0.01
N HIS A 44 -6.49 8.73 -1.11
CA HIS A 44 -5.14 8.15 -1.18
C HIS A 44 -4.10 9.06 -0.53
N GLU A 45 -3.93 10.27 -1.08
CA GLU A 45 -2.93 11.23 -0.62
C GLU A 45 -3.18 11.70 0.82
N LEU A 46 -4.45 11.87 1.21
CA LEU A 46 -4.80 12.21 2.59
C LEU A 46 -4.41 11.10 3.55
N THR A 47 -4.51 9.85 3.13
CA THR A 47 -4.10 8.70 3.95
C THR A 47 -2.61 8.73 4.24
N HIS A 48 -1.75 9.01 3.24
CA HIS A 48 -0.33 9.22 3.48
C HIS A 48 -0.05 10.33 4.50
N LEU A 49 -0.73 11.48 4.37
CA LEU A 49 -0.56 12.59 5.33
C LEU A 49 -0.93 12.16 6.76
N VAL A 50 -2.07 11.48 6.93
CA VAL A 50 -2.55 11.03 8.25
C VAL A 50 -1.60 9.97 8.83
N ILE A 51 -1.24 8.96 8.04
CA ILE A 51 -0.35 7.88 8.48
C ILE A 51 1.00 8.43 8.90
N HIS A 52 1.62 9.25 8.06
CA HIS A 52 2.90 9.87 8.39
C HIS A 52 2.84 10.75 9.63
N GLN A 53 1.72 11.43 9.88
CA GLN A 53 1.54 12.23 11.08
C GLN A 53 1.41 11.38 12.35
N ILE A 54 0.66 10.27 12.29
CA ILE A 54 0.47 9.40 13.47
C ILE A 54 1.65 8.48 13.74
N THR A 55 2.48 8.19 12.74
CA THR A 55 3.68 7.34 12.85
C THR A 55 4.98 8.14 12.84
N LEU A 56 4.92 9.47 12.95
CA LEU A 56 6.10 10.34 12.85
C LEU A 56 7.20 9.89 13.81
N ASN A 57 8.27 9.37 13.22
CA ASN A 57 9.48 8.98 13.91
C ASN A 57 10.70 9.33 13.04
N PRO A 58 11.68 10.14 13.55
CA PRO A 58 12.83 10.55 12.76
C PRO A 58 13.82 9.42 12.49
N TYR A 59 13.67 8.25 13.12
CA TYR A 59 14.61 7.14 13.06
C TYR A 59 14.09 5.94 12.26
N ASN A 60 12.82 5.92 11.90
CA ASN A 60 12.22 4.81 11.17
C ASN A 60 11.11 5.29 10.22
N SER A 61 10.89 4.52 9.15
CA SER A 61 9.78 4.71 8.21
C SER A 61 8.93 3.44 8.16
N LEU A 62 7.69 3.57 7.74
CA LEU A 62 6.86 2.41 7.43
C LEU A 62 7.42 1.63 6.23
N PRO A 63 7.20 0.31 6.16
CA PRO A 63 7.43 -0.42 4.94
C PRO A 63 6.51 0.10 3.84
N VAL A 64 7.00 0.20 2.61
CA VAL A 64 6.26 0.83 1.50
C VAL A 64 4.94 0.12 1.23
N TRP A 65 4.90 -1.21 1.29
CA TRP A 65 3.66 -1.96 1.09
C TRP A 65 2.55 -1.59 2.11
N LEU A 66 2.92 -1.24 3.34
CA LEU A 66 1.93 -0.87 4.36
C LEU A 66 1.39 0.53 4.12
N ASP A 67 2.25 1.49 3.79
CA ASP A 67 1.86 2.87 3.49
C ASP A 67 0.97 2.92 2.25
N GLU A 68 1.41 2.33 1.14
CA GLU A 68 0.66 2.28 -0.12
C GLU A 68 -0.62 1.43 -0.02
N GLY A 69 -0.55 0.29 0.65
CA GLY A 69 -1.70 -0.58 0.83
C GLY A 69 -2.83 0.07 1.64
N LEU A 70 -2.50 0.85 2.68
CA LEU A 70 -3.47 1.64 3.43
C LEU A 70 -4.05 2.78 2.60
N ALA A 71 -3.22 3.45 1.79
CA ALA A 71 -3.66 4.50 0.88
C ALA A 71 -4.63 3.94 -0.18
N MET A 72 -4.29 2.85 -0.85
CA MET A 72 -5.16 2.18 -1.82
C MET A 72 -6.47 1.68 -1.20
N ARG A 73 -6.42 1.13 0.03
CA ARG A 73 -7.64 0.73 0.74
C ARG A 73 -8.59 1.90 0.95
N SER A 74 -8.09 3.10 1.18
CA SER A 74 -8.91 4.31 1.39
C SER A 74 -9.63 4.80 0.12
N GLU A 75 -9.15 4.40 -1.06
CA GLU A 75 -9.80 4.71 -2.33
C GLU A 75 -11.14 3.98 -2.53
N GLY A 76 -11.37 2.90 -1.78
CA GLY A 76 -12.57 2.07 -1.88
C GLY A 76 -12.36 0.84 -2.77
N LEU A 77 -13.15 0.72 -3.85
CA LEU A 77 -13.04 -0.45 -4.73
C LEU A 77 -11.73 -0.42 -5.53
N LEU A 78 -11.02 -1.55 -5.51
CA LEU A 78 -9.81 -1.74 -6.29
C LEU A 78 -10.13 -1.69 -7.80
N ASP A 79 -9.35 -0.92 -8.53
CA ASP A 79 -9.49 -0.85 -9.99
C ASP A 79 -9.24 -2.23 -10.62
N PRO A 80 -10.01 -2.64 -11.65
CA PRO A 80 -9.87 -3.94 -12.31
C PRO A 80 -8.45 -4.29 -12.77
N GLN A 81 -7.64 -3.31 -13.16
CA GLN A 81 -6.25 -3.56 -13.57
C GLN A 81 -5.41 -4.18 -12.45
N PHE A 82 -5.56 -3.71 -11.20
CA PHE A 82 -4.83 -4.23 -10.04
C PHE A 82 -5.30 -5.65 -9.68
N SER A 83 -6.61 -5.89 -9.70
CA SER A 83 -7.14 -7.23 -9.43
C SER A 83 -6.74 -8.25 -10.50
N THR A 84 -6.64 -7.83 -11.76
CA THR A 84 -6.15 -8.68 -12.84
C THR A 84 -4.67 -9.01 -12.66
N ALA A 85 -3.81 -8.01 -12.40
CA ALA A 85 -2.38 -8.21 -12.19
C ALA A 85 -2.13 -9.17 -11.01
N LEU A 86 -2.85 -9.01 -9.89
CA LEU A 86 -2.74 -9.91 -8.75
C LEU A 86 -3.16 -11.34 -9.10
N ALA A 87 -4.28 -11.52 -9.82
CA ALA A 87 -4.76 -12.84 -10.23
C ALA A 87 -3.77 -13.56 -11.15
N GLU A 88 -3.16 -12.84 -12.09
CA GLU A 88 -2.13 -13.36 -12.99
C GLU A 88 -0.87 -13.78 -12.23
N ALA A 89 -0.42 -12.96 -11.27
CA ALA A 89 0.73 -13.28 -10.45
C ALA A 89 0.51 -14.50 -9.54
N ILE A 90 -0.69 -14.66 -8.98
CA ILE A 90 -1.07 -15.86 -8.22
C ILE A 90 -1.06 -17.10 -9.12
N ALA A 91 -1.66 -17.01 -10.31
CA ALA A 91 -1.74 -18.12 -11.24
C ALA A 91 -0.38 -18.58 -11.80
N SER A 92 0.57 -17.65 -11.92
CA SER A 92 1.92 -17.91 -12.45
C SER A 92 2.99 -18.12 -11.38
N ASP A 93 2.61 -18.11 -10.10
CA ASP A 93 3.54 -18.19 -8.94
C ASP A 93 4.64 -17.11 -9.01
N SER A 94 4.26 -15.90 -9.39
CA SER A 94 5.17 -14.77 -9.58
C SER A 94 4.92 -13.59 -8.61
N LEU A 95 4.32 -13.88 -7.44
CA LEU A 95 4.12 -12.88 -6.40
C LEU A 95 5.46 -12.33 -5.89
N ILE A 96 5.51 -11.03 -5.68
CA ILE A 96 6.66 -10.35 -5.09
C ILE A 96 6.73 -10.69 -3.60
N SER A 97 7.92 -10.81 -3.02
CA SER A 97 8.05 -11.04 -1.58
C SER A 97 7.71 -9.79 -0.78
N VAL A 98 7.11 -9.96 0.42
CA VAL A 98 6.80 -8.85 1.34
C VAL A 98 8.07 -8.06 1.70
N GLN A 99 9.21 -8.74 1.79
CA GLN A 99 10.51 -8.10 1.99
C GLN A 99 10.84 -7.13 0.84
N SER A 100 10.63 -7.52 -0.42
CA SER A 100 10.88 -6.67 -1.59
C SER A 100 9.90 -5.50 -1.67
N LEU A 101 8.63 -5.74 -1.33
CA LEU A 101 7.58 -4.70 -1.27
C LEU A 101 7.81 -3.67 -0.16
N SER A 102 8.73 -3.90 0.76
CA SER A 102 9.08 -2.94 1.81
C SER A 102 9.98 -1.80 1.32
N SER A 103 10.54 -1.93 0.11
CA SER A 103 11.38 -0.94 -0.56
C SER A 103 10.59 -0.16 -1.62
N PRO A 104 11.08 0.99 -2.10
CA PRO A 104 10.42 1.76 -3.15
C PRO A 104 10.11 0.91 -4.38
N PHE A 105 8.90 1.06 -4.92
CA PHE A 105 8.43 0.29 -6.06
C PHE A 105 9.16 0.66 -7.35
N SER A 106 9.13 -0.27 -8.30
CA SER A 106 9.73 -0.09 -9.61
C SER A 106 9.15 1.12 -10.35
N ALA A 107 9.97 1.78 -11.16
CA ALA A 107 9.49 2.81 -12.09
C ALA A 107 8.81 2.22 -13.34
N TYR A 108 8.88 0.90 -13.55
CA TYR A 108 8.22 0.22 -14.66
C TYR A 108 6.75 -0.03 -14.32
N SER A 109 5.84 0.36 -15.23
CA SER A 109 4.40 0.39 -14.98
C SER A 109 3.80 -0.94 -14.52
N ASP A 110 4.18 -2.04 -15.14
CA ASP A 110 3.60 -3.37 -14.86
C ASP A 110 4.02 -3.90 -13.49
N GLU A 111 5.31 -3.76 -13.15
CA GLU A 111 5.84 -4.13 -11.83
C GLU A 111 5.24 -3.25 -10.72
N ALA A 112 5.06 -1.96 -11.00
CA ALA A 112 4.44 -1.05 -10.06
C ALA A 112 2.97 -1.40 -9.83
N ILE A 113 2.18 -1.67 -10.88
CA ILE A 113 0.78 -2.10 -10.76
C ILE A 113 0.67 -3.34 -9.87
N LEU A 114 1.53 -4.34 -10.07
CA LEU A 114 1.55 -5.54 -9.23
C LEU A 114 1.92 -5.20 -7.78
N SER A 115 2.94 -4.36 -7.56
CA SER A 115 3.36 -3.96 -6.21
C SER A 115 2.23 -3.26 -5.44
N TYR A 116 1.49 -2.36 -6.08
CA TYR A 116 0.30 -1.73 -5.49
C TYR A 116 -0.82 -2.73 -5.22
N ALA A 117 -1.10 -3.64 -6.16
CA ALA A 117 -2.12 -4.66 -6.01
C ALA A 117 -1.84 -5.60 -4.83
N GLU A 118 -0.59 -6.05 -4.69
CA GLU A 118 -0.14 -6.90 -3.59
C GLU A 118 -0.16 -6.16 -2.25
N SER A 119 0.27 -4.90 -2.22
CA SER A 119 0.22 -4.05 -1.04
C SER A 119 -1.21 -3.88 -0.50
N HIS A 120 -2.16 -3.59 -1.40
CA HIS A 120 -3.58 -3.55 -1.05
C HIS A 120 -4.06 -4.90 -0.49
N SER A 121 -3.70 -6.01 -1.15
CA SER A 121 -4.09 -7.36 -0.74
C SER A 121 -3.53 -7.76 0.63
N LEU A 122 -2.27 -7.41 0.92
CA LEU A 122 -1.63 -7.61 2.23
C LEU A 122 -2.38 -6.86 3.34
N VAL A 123 -2.71 -5.60 3.11
CA VAL A 123 -3.47 -4.80 4.06
C VAL A 123 -4.88 -5.37 4.26
N GLU A 124 -5.57 -5.77 3.19
CA GLU A 124 -6.87 -6.45 3.29
C GLU A 124 -6.79 -7.76 4.10
N TYR A 125 -5.75 -8.57 3.89
CA TYR A 125 -5.49 -9.78 4.67
C TYR A 125 -5.38 -9.46 6.18
N LEU A 126 -4.58 -8.46 6.53
CA LEU A 126 -4.43 -8.06 7.93
C LEU A 126 -5.72 -7.54 8.55
N PHE A 127 -6.50 -6.74 7.81
CA PHE A 127 -7.81 -6.27 8.30
C PHE A 127 -8.82 -7.41 8.44
N ALA A 128 -8.89 -8.32 7.47
CA ALA A 128 -9.82 -9.45 7.49
C ALA A 128 -9.52 -10.45 8.62
N GLY A 129 -8.24 -10.76 8.82
CA GLY A 129 -7.82 -11.75 9.83
C GLY A 129 -7.73 -11.17 11.24
N TYR A 130 -7.34 -9.91 11.41
CA TYR A 130 -6.95 -9.36 12.71
C TYR A 130 -7.69 -8.08 13.11
N GLY A 131 -8.35 -7.44 12.16
CA GLY A 131 -9.20 -6.28 12.40
C GLY A 131 -8.44 -4.95 12.59
N GLN A 132 -9.24 -3.86 12.62
CA GLN A 132 -8.73 -2.49 12.68
C GLN A 132 -7.91 -2.19 13.95
N ALA A 133 -8.27 -2.78 15.09
CA ALA A 133 -7.58 -2.52 16.34
C ALA A 133 -6.10 -2.99 16.30
N LYS A 134 -5.83 -4.12 15.66
CA LYS A 134 -4.47 -4.63 15.46
C LYS A 134 -3.67 -3.77 14.49
N MET A 135 -4.28 -3.27 13.43
CA MET A 135 -3.63 -2.32 12.53
C MET A 135 -3.24 -1.03 13.25
N ALA A 136 -4.12 -0.48 14.08
CA ALA A 136 -3.80 0.70 14.89
C ALA A 136 -2.65 0.43 15.89
N GLN A 137 -2.56 -0.76 16.47
CA GLN A 137 -1.44 -1.19 17.31
C GLN A 137 -0.14 -1.25 16.50
N LEU A 138 -0.16 -1.80 15.28
CA LEU A 138 1.01 -1.86 14.40
C LEU A 138 1.57 -0.46 14.11
N LEU A 139 0.71 0.47 13.74
CA LEU A 139 1.10 1.86 13.48
C LEU A 139 1.68 2.54 14.75
N ALA A 140 1.13 2.24 15.93
CA ALA A 140 1.66 2.75 17.20
C ALA A 140 3.06 2.20 17.49
N VAL A 141 3.32 0.92 17.23
CA VAL A 141 4.63 0.28 17.42
C VAL A 141 5.67 0.88 16.46
N PHE A 142 5.29 1.16 15.20
CA PHE A 142 6.16 1.87 14.27
C PHE A 142 6.50 3.28 14.73
N ARG A 143 5.55 4.03 15.30
CA ARG A 143 5.80 5.35 15.90
C ARG A 143 6.85 5.28 17.02
N GLU A 144 6.92 4.19 17.75
CA GLU A 144 7.92 3.97 18.81
C GLU A 144 9.30 3.60 18.25
N GLY A 145 9.45 3.40 16.93
CA GLY A 145 10.71 3.17 16.25
C GLY A 145 11.12 1.70 16.11
N SER A 146 10.17 0.78 16.25
CA SER A 146 10.43 -0.66 16.03
C SER A 146 10.78 -0.95 14.58
N GLY A 147 11.69 -1.92 14.35
CA GLY A 147 11.94 -2.50 13.04
C GLY A 147 10.74 -3.31 12.53
N TYR A 148 10.76 -3.69 11.26
CA TYR A 148 9.62 -4.33 10.59
C TYR A 148 9.23 -5.67 11.23
N ASP A 149 10.21 -6.59 11.39
CA ASP A 149 9.99 -7.89 12.01
C ASP A 149 9.49 -7.78 13.45
N GLN A 150 10.17 -6.96 14.26
CA GLN A 150 9.79 -6.75 15.65
C GLN A 150 8.38 -6.18 15.81
N ALA A 151 7.97 -5.26 14.91
CA ALA A 151 6.64 -4.68 14.92
C ALA A 151 5.57 -5.74 14.61
N LEU A 152 5.79 -6.54 13.55
CA LEU A 152 4.89 -7.63 13.16
C LEU A 152 4.80 -8.71 14.24
N GLU A 153 5.93 -9.18 14.77
CA GLU A 153 5.96 -10.18 15.84
C GLU A 153 5.21 -9.70 17.10
N SER A 154 5.42 -8.44 17.52
CA SER A 154 4.78 -7.92 18.73
C SER A 154 3.27 -7.80 18.62
N VAL A 155 2.74 -7.53 17.41
CA VAL A 155 1.31 -7.26 17.18
C VAL A 155 0.58 -8.51 16.70
N TYR A 156 1.17 -9.26 15.77
CA TYR A 156 0.51 -10.36 15.09
C TYR A 156 1.10 -11.74 15.44
N GLY A 157 2.33 -11.80 15.96
CA GLY A 157 2.99 -13.04 16.35
C GLY A 157 3.79 -13.73 15.23
N PHE A 158 4.06 -13.01 14.13
CA PHE A 158 4.91 -13.44 13.02
C PHE A 158 5.77 -12.28 12.53
N ASP A 159 6.90 -12.58 11.89
CA ASP A 159 7.80 -11.67 11.20
C ASP A 159 7.38 -11.44 9.74
N MET A 160 8.24 -10.80 8.94
CA MET A 160 7.97 -10.54 7.53
C MET A 160 7.88 -11.82 6.68
N ASP A 161 8.70 -12.82 6.96
CA ASP A 161 8.66 -14.11 6.25
C ASP A 161 7.39 -14.88 6.60
N GLY A 162 6.97 -14.81 7.88
CA GLY A 162 5.71 -15.36 8.34
C GLY A 162 4.51 -14.66 7.70
N LEU A 163 4.54 -13.32 7.57
CA LEU A 163 3.51 -12.58 6.87
C LEU A 163 3.44 -13.00 5.39
N ASP A 164 4.58 -13.09 4.70
CA ASP A 164 4.64 -13.51 3.29
C ASP A 164 4.00 -14.89 3.09
N SER A 165 4.38 -15.85 3.93
CA SER A 165 3.87 -17.23 3.85
C SER A 165 2.35 -17.31 4.09
N LEU A 166 1.86 -16.69 5.16
CA LEU A 166 0.44 -16.71 5.52
C LEU A 166 -0.44 -15.95 4.53
N TRP A 167 0.05 -14.84 4.00
CA TRP A 167 -0.67 -14.09 2.98
C TRP A 167 -0.74 -14.86 1.65
N ARG A 168 0.34 -15.52 1.21
CA ARG A 168 0.33 -16.36 -0.01
C ARG A 168 -0.69 -17.49 0.10
N GLU A 169 -0.76 -18.18 1.25
CA GLU A 169 -1.79 -19.19 1.50
C GLU A 169 -3.19 -18.59 1.39
N TYR A 170 -3.44 -17.45 2.04
CA TYR A 170 -4.72 -16.76 2.00
C TYR A 170 -5.16 -16.37 0.58
N VAL A 171 -4.27 -15.80 -0.24
CA VAL A 171 -4.63 -15.40 -1.60
C VAL A 171 -4.83 -16.62 -2.51
N ALA A 172 -4.04 -17.67 -2.36
CA ALA A 172 -4.21 -18.90 -3.10
C ALA A 172 -5.59 -19.53 -2.84
N ASP A 173 -6.00 -19.66 -1.59
CA ASP A 173 -7.31 -20.19 -1.20
C ASP A 173 -8.46 -19.33 -1.70
N LYS A 174 -8.34 -18.01 -1.56
CA LYS A 174 -9.34 -17.04 -2.01
C LYS A 174 -9.56 -17.10 -3.51
N TYR A 175 -8.49 -17.20 -4.30
CA TYR A 175 -8.60 -17.23 -5.77
C TYR A 175 -9.01 -18.60 -6.31
N GLN A 176 -8.63 -19.71 -5.69
CA GLN A 176 -9.14 -21.04 -6.06
C GLN A 176 -10.66 -21.13 -5.88
N SER A 177 -11.21 -20.52 -4.85
CA SER A 177 -12.66 -20.49 -4.60
C SER A 177 -13.45 -19.68 -5.66
N VAL A 178 -12.81 -18.72 -6.33
CA VAL A 178 -13.44 -17.90 -7.39
C VAL A 178 -13.41 -18.60 -8.75
N VAL A 179 -12.37 -19.39 -9.02
CA VAL A 179 -12.22 -20.11 -10.31
C VAL A 179 -13.00 -21.42 -10.33
N GLY A 180 -13.33 -21.98 -9.17
CA GLY A 180 -14.06 -23.25 -9.01
C GLY A 180 -15.59 -23.12 -8.87
N ALA A 181 -16.15 -21.91 -8.93
CA ALA A 181 -17.58 -21.60 -8.83
C ALA A 181 -18.14 -21.16 -10.17
#